data_ce7a44d2fb0bf6f508b1e484e74c88d8
#
_entry.id   ce7a44d2fb0bf6f508b1e484e74c88d8
#
_cell.length_a   1.000
_cell.length_b   1.000
_cell.length_c   1.000
_cell.angle_alpha   90.00
_cell.angle_beta   90.00
_cell.angle_gamma   90.00
#
_symmetry.space_group_name_H-M   'P 1'
#
loop_
_entity.id
_entity.type
_entity.pdbx_description
1 polymer ?
#
loop_
_entity_poly.entity_id
_entity_poly.type
_entity_poly.pdbx_seq_one_letter_code
_entity_poly.pdbx_strand_id
1 'polypeptide(L)'
;MRKILIAFALVAAAGTAAAATLTVTKSPTCGCCGAWAERMRAAGFVVVTRIAADVTPTARRLGVPDRLRSCHTAEIGGYAIEGHVPAADIKRLLAEKPRAAGIAVPGMPMGSPGMEHGGHAERYETVLFDRAGNIRLFARH
;
A
#
# COMPACT_ATOMS: atom_id res chain seq x y z
N MET A 1 -52.31 -26.51 -26.28
CA MET A 1 -51.71 -25.99 -25.03
C MET A 1 -50.27 -25.53 -25.34
N ARG A 2 -50.04 -24.22 -25.52
CA ARG A 2 -48.71 -23.62 -25.84
C ARG A 2 -48.00 -23.32 -24.52
N LYS A 3 -46.89 -23.99 -24.24
CA LYS A 3 -46.01 -23.72 -23.12
C LYS A 3 -45.14 -22.51 -23.44
N ILE A 4 -45.38 -21.38 -22.78
CA ILE A 4 -44.52 -20.18 -22.87
C ILE A 4 -43.37 -20.38 -21.90
N LEU A 5 -42.16 -20.54 -22.44
CA LEU A 5 -40.90 -20.54 -21.66
C LEU A 5 -40.47 -19.06 -21.49
N ILE A 6 -40.59 -18.55 -20.27
CA ILE A 6 -40.07 -17.23 -19.90
C ILE A 6 -38.59 -17.42 -19.56
N ALA A 7 -37.69 -16.95 -20.42
CA ALA A 7 -36.27 -16.91 -20.15
C ALA A 7 -35.99 -15.71 -19.25
N PHE A 8 -35.59 -15.96 -18.02
CA PHE A 8 -35.08 -14.92 -17.10
C PHE A 8 -33.64 -14.59 -17.50
N ALA A 9 -33.42 -13.44 -18.10
CA ALA A 9 -32.09 -12.92 -18.34
C ALA A 9 -31.51 -12.35 -17.03
N LEU A 10 -30.50 -13.03 -16.49
CA LEU A 10 -29.73 -12.55 -15.33
C LEU A 10 -28.81 -11.43 -15.82
N VAL A 11 -29.17 -10.19 -15.58
CA VAL A 11 -28.29 -9.02 -15.80
C VAL A 11 -27.30 -8.98 -14.65
N ALA A 12 -26.08 -9.44 -14.89
CA ALA A 12 -24.97 -9.27 -13.98
C ALA A 12 -24.58 -7.78 -13.97
N ALA A 13 -24.93 -7.05 -12.91
CA ALA A 13 -24.44 -5.71 -12.66
C ALA A 13 -22.95 -5.79 -12.33
N ALA A 14 -22.09 -5.51 -13.32
CA ALA A 14 -20.66 -5.30 -13.08
C ALA A 14 -20.51 -3.97 -12.33
N GLY A 15 -20.51 -4.03 -11.00
CA GLY A 15 -20.17 -2.90 -10.16
C GLY A 15 -18.74 -2.50 -10.44
N THR A 16 -18.52 -1.29 -10.98
CA THR A 16 -17.18 -0.68 -11.06
C THR A 16 -16.68 -0.47 -9.63
N ALA A 17 -15.80 -1.34 -9.16
CA ALA A 17 -15.08 -1.10 -7.91
C ALA A 17 -14.32 0.21 -8.07
N ALA A 18 -14.73 1.26 -7.35
CA ALA A 18 -13.99 2.51 -7.30
C ALA A 18 -12.56 2.18 -6.86
N ALA A 19 -11.56 2.60 -7.64
CA ALA A 19 -10.16 2.38 -7.30
C ALA A 19 -9.89 3.01 -5.92
N ALA A 20 -9.43 2.20 -4.97
CA ALA A 20 -9.13 2.68 -3.62
C ALA A 20 -8.03 3.75 -3.70
N THR A 21 -8.23 4.87 -3.02
CA THR A 21 -7.26 5.96 -2.98
C THR A 21 -6.13 5.63 -2.01
N LEU A 22 -4.89 5.74 -2.47
CA LEU A 22 -3.68 5.66 -1.67
C LEU A 22 -3.36 7.04 -1.10
N THR A 23 -3.62 7.24 0.19
CA THR A 23 -3.32 8.50 0.87
C THR A 23 -1.95 8.42 1.52
N VAL A 24 -1.01 9.27 1.08
CA VAL A 24 0.40 9.28 1.52
C VAL A 24 0.64 10.48 2.44
N THR A 25 1.04 10.24 3.68
CA THR A 25 1.48 11.28 4.61
C THR A 25 3.01 11.32 4.65
N LYS A 26 3.60 12.45 4.31
CA LYS A 26 5.06 12.66 4.23
C LYS A 26 5.46 14.04 4.71
N SER A 27 6.73 14.22 5.10
CA SER A 27 7.27 15.54 5.37
C SER A 27 7.42 16.38 4.08
N PRO A 28 7.40 17.72 4.17
CA PRO A 28 7.56 18.58 2.99
C PRO A 28 8.90 18.39 2.28
N THR A 29 9.95 18.03 3.02
CA THR A 29 11.33 17.92 2.52
C THR A 29 11.73 16.49 2.11
N CYS A 30 10.85 15.50 2.28
CA CYS A 30 11.16 14.11 1.92
C CYS A 30 11.07 13.89 0.40
N GLY A 31 12.20 13.97 -0.29
CA GLY A 31 12.29 13.77 -1.75
C GLY A 31 11.99 12.32 -2.17
N CYS A 32 12.58 11.34 -1.49
CA CYS A 32 12.35 9.90 -1.77
C CYS A 32 10.88 9.49 -1.55
N CYS A 33 10.19 10.11 -0.59
CA CYS A 33 8.75 9.89 -0.40
C CYS A 33 7.93 10.40 -1.59
N GLY A 34 8.32 11.54 -2.16
CA GLY A 34 7.72 12.06 -3.39
C GLY A 34 7.96 11.13 -4.56
N ALA A 35 9.19 10.67 -4.73
CA ALA A 35 9.55 9.70 -5.77
C ALA A 35 8.76 8.39 -5.63
N TRP A 36 8.58 7.88 -4.40
CA TRP A 36 7.74 6.71 -4.15
C TRP A 36 6.28 6.96 -4.57
N ALA A 37 5.71 8.09 -4.21
CA ALA A 37 4.34 8.45 -4.60
C ALA A 37 4.17 8.48 -6.13
N GLU A 38 5.16 9.00 -6.88
CA GLU A 38 5.15 8.96 -8.36
C GLU A 38 5.23 7.52 -8.89
N ARG A 39 6.02 6.63 -8.28
CA ARG A 39 6.03 5.20 -8.63
C ARG A 39 4.65 4.56 -8.43
N MET A 40 3.94 4.94 -7.37
CA MET A 40 2.57 4.43 -7.12
C MET A 40 1.59 4.94 -8.17
N ARG A 41 1.66 6.22 -8.57
CA ARG A 41 0.85 6.77 -9.67
C ARG A 41 1.12 6.04 -10.98
N ALA A 42 2.40 5.84 -11.33
CA ALA A 42 2.80 5.10 -12.52
C ALA A 42 2.31 3.65 -12.52
N ALA A 43 2.15 3.05 -11.34
CA ALA A 43 1.59 1.70 -11.17
C ALA A 43 0.05 1.64 -11.21
N GLY A 44 -0.63 2.79 -11.39
CA GLY A 44 -2.07 2.89 -11.57
C GLY A 44 -2.87 3.20 -10.30
N PHE A 45 -2.21 3.57 -9.19
CA PHE A 45 -2.93 4.01 -8.00
C PHE A 45 -3.40 5.47 -8.13
N VAL A 46 -4.59 5.75 -7.61
CA VAL A 46 -5.01 7.12 -7.32
C VAL A 46 -4.32 7.56 -6.04
N VAL A 47 -3.38 8.52 -6.13
CA VAL A 47 -2.54 8.92 -4.99
C VAL A 47 -2.86 10.34 -4.56
N VAL A 48 -3.22 10.50 -3.28
CA VAL A 48 -3.38 11.78 -2.59
C VAL A 48 -2.24 11.94 -1.60
N THR A 49 -1.54 13.08 -1.65
CA THR A 49 -0.43 13.38 -0.74
C THR A 49 -0.87 14.37 0.33
N ARG A 50 -0.59 14.06 1.59
CA ARG A 50 -0.76 14.94 2.75
C ARG A 50 0.60 15.31 3.28
N ILE A 51 0.85 16.61 3.47
CA ILE A 51 2.08 17.12 4.04
C ILE A 51 1.90 17.27 5.54
N ALA A 52 2.83 16.69 6.31
CA ALA A 52 2.90 16.82 7.75
C ALA A 52 4.35 16.96 8.18
N ALA A 53 4.65 17.88 9.10
CA ALA A 53 6.00 18.04 9.64
C ALA A 53 6.46 16.78 10.40
N ASP A 54 5.51 16.11 11.07
CA ASP A 54 5.72 14.83 11.76
C ASP A 54 4.70 13.79 11.26
N VAL A 55 5.19 12.67 10.72
CA VAL A 55 4.36 11.56 10.24
C VAL A 55 4.00 10.56 11.35
N THR A 56 4.61 10.69 12.53
CA THR A 56 4.43 9.80 13.69
C THR A 56 2.97 9.63 14.10
N PRO A 57 2.17 10.70 14.21
CA PRO A 57 0.75 10.55 14.60
C PRO A 57 -0.05 9.69 13.60
N THR A 58 0.22 9.84 12.30
CA THR A 58 -0.44 9.03 11.26
C THR A 58 -0.07 7.56 11.39
N ALA A 59 1.21 7.25 11.53
CA ALA A 59 1.68 5.87 11.67
C ALA A 59 1.12 5.19 12.92
N ARG A 60 1.11 5.88 14.06
CA ARG A 60 0.52 5.35 15.32
C ARG A 60 -0.98 5.09 15.18
N ARG A 61 -1.73 6.02 14.60
CA ARG A 61 -3.16 5.84 14.32
C ARG A 61 -3.43 4.59 13.48
N LEU A 62 -2.59 4.34 12.51
CA LEU A 62 -2.69 3.18 11.60
C LEU A 62 -2.12 1.88 12.20
N GLY A 63 -1.54 1.94 13.40
CA GLY A 63 -1.03 0.77 14.11
C GLY A 63 0.33 0.29 13.63
N VAL A 64 1.13 1.18 13.00
CA VAL A 64 2.50 0.85 12.59
C VAL A 64 3.40 0.72 13.82
N PRO A 65 4.04 -0.44 14.05
CA PRO A 65 4.99 -0.61 15.15
C PRO A 65 6.20 0.31 15.01
N ASP A 66 6.69 0.89 16.10
CA ASP A 66 7.81 1.85 16.06
C ASP A 66 9.07 1.27 15.37
N ARG A 67 9.35 -0.04 15.54
CA ARG A 67 10.49 -0.71 14.89
C ARG A 67 10.37 -0.86 13.37
N LEU A 68 9.18 -0.66 12.81
CA LEU A 68 8.95 -0.71 11.36
C LEU A 68 8.88 0.67 10.72
N ARG A 69 9.01 1.74 11.51
CA ARG A 69 8.86 3.12 11.04
C ARG A 69 9.89 3.44 9.95
N SER A 70 9.42 4.19 8.95
CA SER A 70 10.21 4.70 7.85
C SER A 70 9.94 6.21 7.65
N CYS A 71 10.17 6.74 6.45
CA CYS A 71 10.10 8.17 6.18
C CYS A 71 8.70 8.68 5.79
N HIS A 72 7.77 7.79 5.48
CA HIS A 72 6.37 8.12 5.18
C HIS A 72 5.44 6.97 5.53
N THR A 73 4.20 7.31 5.77
CA THR A 73 3.13 6.35 6.03
C THR A 73 1.99 6.62 5.05
N ALA A 74 1.50 5.57 4.40
CA ALA A 74 0.33 5.66 3.56
C ALA A 74 -0.79 4.74 4.07
N GLU A 75 -1.99 4.97 3.54
CA GLU A 75 -3.18 4.18 3.89
C GLU A 75 -3.98 3.91 2.61
N ILE A 76 -4.44 2.67 2.45
CA ILE A 76 -5.29 2.23 1.34
C ILE A 76 -6.14 1.04 1.75
N GLY A 77 -7.44 1.06 1.46
CA GLY A 77 -8.34 -0.06 1.72
C GLY A 77 -8.38 -0.52 3.19
N GLY A 78 -8.11 0.38 4.14
CA GLY A 78 -8.03 0.09 5.57
C GLY A 78 -6.67 -0.45 6.05
N TYR A 79 -5.69 -0.60 5.16
CA TYR A 79 -4.33 -1.04 5.48
C TYR A 79 -3.36 0.14 5.58
N ALA A 80 -2.42 0.05 6.51
CA ALA A 80 -1.24 0.89 6.55
C ALA A 80 -0.18 0.37 5.58
N ILE A 81 0.48 1.28 4.86
CA ILE A 81 1.63 1.03 4.01
C ILE A 81 2.78 1.89 4.54
N GLU A 82 3.78 1.27 5.11
CA GLU A 82 4.90 1.98 5.74
C GLU A 82 6.17 1.87 4.91
N GLY A 83 6.73 3.03 4.53
CA GLY A 83 7.98 3.09 3.78
C GLY A 83 7.86 2.68 2.31
N HIS A 84 8.99 2.29 1.73
CA HIS A 84 9.18 2.12 0.29
C HIS A 84 8.66 0.77 -0.25
N VAL A 85 7.41 0.43 0.09
CA VAL A 85 6.74 -0.82 -0.32
C VAL A 85 6.51 -0.83 -1.84
N PRO A 86 6.85 -1.93 -2.54
CA PRO A 86 6.56 -2.08 -3.96
C PRO A 86 5.07 -2.09 -4.28
N ALA A 87 4.70 -1.50 -5.42
CA ALA A 87 3.31 -1.46 -5.89
C ALA A 87 2.68 -2.85 -6.05
N ALA A 88 3.48 -3.85 -6.46
CA ALA A 88 3.03 -5.24 -6.59
C ALA A 88 2.58 -5.82 -5.26
N ASP A 89 3.29 -5.51 -4.16
CA ASP A 89 2.96 -5.97 -2.82
C ASP A 89 1.66 -5.32 -2.32
N ILE A 90 1.47 -4.02 -2.60
CA ILE A 90 0.22 -3.33 -2.26
C ILE A 90 -0.96 -3.95 -3.03
N LYS A 91 -0.80 -4.22 -4.32
CA LYS A 91 -1.84 -4.87 -5.13
C LYS A 91 -2.18 -6.26 -4.60
N ARG A 92 -1.16 -7.04 -4.24
CA ARG A 92 -1.32 -8.36 -3.63
C ARG A 92 -2.04 -8.28 -2.28
N LEU A 93 -1.66 -7.34 -1.41
CA LEU A 93 -2.33 -7.09 -0.13
C LEU A 93 -3.83 -6.82 -0.31
N LEU A 94 -4.18 -5.96 -1.26
CA LEU A 94 -5.57 -5.60 -1.55
C LEU A 94 -6.38 -6.77 -2.15
N ALA A 95 -5.72 -7.66 -2.89
CA ALA A 95 -6.34 -8.86 -3.46
C ALA A 95 -6.54 -9.96 -2.42
N GLU A 96 -5.50 -10.25 -1.61
CA GLU A 96 -5.53 -11.32 -0.60
C GLU A 96 -6.32 -10.95 0.65
N LYS A 97 -6.41 -9.65 0.98
CA LYS A 97 -7.11 -9.11 2.16
C LYS A 97 -6.79 -9.86 3.46
N PRO A 98 -5.52 -10.05 3.81
CA PRO A 98 -5.14 -10.77 5.01
C PRO A 98 -5.61 -10.02 6.27
N ARG A 99 -5.78 -10.75 7.36
CA ARG A 99 -6.07 -10.19 8.68
C ARG A 99 -4.81 -9.55 9.25
N ALA A 100 -4.62 -8.25 8.99
CA ALA A 100 -3.44 -7.48 9.36
C ALA A 100 -3.77 -5.99 9.49
N ALA A 101 -2.88 -5.21 10.10
CA ALA A 101 -2.95 -3.75 10.10
C ALA A 101 -2.33 -3.15 8.84
N GLY A 102 -1.31 -3.82 8.27
CA GLY A 102 -0.65 -3.32 7.07
C GLY A 102 0.61 -4.09 6.69
N ILE A 103 1.35 -3.53 5.76
CA ILE A 103 2.67 -4.00 5.32
C ILE A 103 3.71 -2.88 5.42
N ALA A 104 4.96 -3.26 5.61
CA ALA A 104 6.08 -2.32 5.74
C ALA A 104 7.33 -2.82 5.04
N VAL A 105 8.12 -1.88 4.52
CA VAL A 105 9.54 -2.05 4.21
C VAL A 105 10.31 -1.25 5.24
N PRO A 106 10.91 -1.90 6.26
CA PRO A 106 11.67 -1.21 7.30
C PRO A 106 12.91 -0.51 6.73
N GLY A 107 13.21 0.67 7.25
CA GLY A 107 14.33 1.46 6.77
C GLY A 107 14.06 2.09 5.40
N MET A 108 15.13 2.28 4.64
CA MET A 108 15.12 2.85 3.30
C MET A 108 16.11 2.10 2.41
N PRO A 109 15.86 0.81 2.08
CA PRO A 109 16.84 0.01 1.35
C PRO A 109 17.06 0.56 -0.07
N MET A 110 18.33 0.63 -0.48
CA MET A 110 18.70 1.06 -1.83
C MET A 110 18.08 0.13 -2.88
N GLY A 111 17.52 0.71 -3.94
CA GLY A 111 16.82 -0.04 -5.00
C GLY A 111 15.34 -0.28 -4.74
N SER A 112 14.82 -0.04 -3.53
CA SER A 112 13.38 -0.02 -3.30
C SER A 112 12.71 1.14 -4.05
N PRO A 113 11.41 1.10 -4.34
CA PRO A 113 10.73 2.14 -5.12
C PRO A 113 10.92 3.54 -4.52
N GLY A 114 11.46 4.48 -5.30
CA GLY A 114 11.80 5.83 -4.85
C GLY A 114 13.18 5.96 -4.19
N MET A 115 13.90 4.85 -4.03
CA MET A 115 15.29 4.78 -3.51
C MET A 115 16.26 4.22 -4.55
N GLU A 116 15.90 4.29 -5.83
CA GLU A 116 16.75 3.82 -6.91
C GLU A 116 17.88 4.84 -7.18
N HIS A 117 19.11 4.45 -6.95
CA HIS A 117 20.30 5.27 -7.22
C HIS A 117 21.41 4.42 -7.85
N GLY A 118 21.94 4.84 -9.01
CA GLY A 118 23.19 4.34 -9.60
C GLY A 118 23.24 2.83 -9.91
N GLY A 119 22.10 2.17 -10.05
CA GLY A 119 22.03 0.73 -10.36
C GLY A 119 22.40 -0.22 -9.19
N HIS A 120 22.67 0.35 -8.01
CA HIS A 120 22.88 -0.46 -6.79
C HIS A 120 21.54 -0.81 -6.15
N ALA A 121 21.37 -2.08 -5.79
CA ALA A 121 20.18 -2.57 -5.09
C ALA A 121 20.58 -3.47 -3.93
N GLU A 122 19.94 -3.28 -2.79
CA GLU A 122 20.03 -4.13 -1.60
C GLU A 122 18.90 -5.16 -1.62
N ARG A 123 19.13 -6.32 -1.03
CA ARG A 123 18.03 -7.25 -0.74
C ARG A 123 17.23 -6.71 0.44
N TYR A 124 15.91 -6.70 0.30
CA TYR A 124 15.03 -6.26 1.38
C TYR A 124 13.77 -7.11 1.44
N GLU A 125 13.02 -6.95 2.51
CA GLU A 125 11.78 -7.68 2.74
C GLU A 125 10.63 -6.70 2.93
N THR A 126 9.47 -7.06 2.40
CA THR A 126 8.18 -6.52 2.82
C THR A 126 7.65 -7.43 3.92
N VAL A 127 7.27 -6.85 5.05
CA VAL A 127 6.69 -7.57 6.18
C VAL A 127 5.24 -7.19 6.39
N LEU A 128 4.43 -8.15 6.79
CA LEU A 128 3.06 -7.94 7.24
C LEU A 128 3.08 -7.74 8.76
N PHE A 129 2.28 -6.80 9.27
CA PHE A 129 2.16 -6.55 10.71
C PHE A 129 0.70 -6.41 11.16
N ASP A 130 0.44 -6.71 12.42
CA ASP A 130 -0.85 -6.49 13.07
C ASP A 130 -0.77 -5.41 14.17
N ARG A 131 -1.91 -5.03 14.74
CA ARG A 131 -1.98 -4.03 15.81
C ARG A 131 -1.43 -4.52 17.15
N ALA A 132 -1.25 -5.82 17.34
CA ALA A 132 -0.58 -6.40 18.50
C ALA A 132 0.95 -6.36 18.37
N GLY A 133 1.46 -5.94 17.21
CA GLY A 133 2.89 -5.85 16.93
C GLY A 133 3.51 -7.15 16.43
N ASN A 134 2.73 -8.17 16.09
CA ASN A 134 3.25 -9.36 15.44
C ASN A 134 3.68 -9.02 14.02
N ILE A 135 4.80 -9.60 13.58
CA ILE A 135 5.39 -9.38 12.26
C ILE A 135 5.66 -10.73 11.60
N ARG A 136 5.35 -10.81 10.32
CA ARG A 136 5.68 -11.96 9.48
C ARG A 136 6.13 -11.53 8.10
N LEU A 137 6.95 -12.33 7.44
CA LEU A 137 7.38 -12.09 6.07
C LEU A 137 6.17 -12.04 5.14
N PHE A 138 6.16 -11.03 4.25
CA PHE A 138 5.18 -10.91 3.17
C PHE A 138 5.83 -11.18 1.81
N ALA A 139 6.95 -10.50 1.47
CA ALA A 139 7.69 -10.69 0.23
C ALA A 139 9.19 -10.47 0.41
N ARG A 140 10.01 -11.02 -0.52
CA ARG A 140 11.46 -10.75 -0.64
C ARG A 140 11.75 -10.13 -1.98
N HIS A 141 12.70 -9.20 -1.98
CA HIS A 141 13.12 -8.43 -3.15
C HIS A 141 14.63 -8.43 -3.32
#